data_3129b5f4db7b17fe9c3bbb4c598b846f
#
_entry.id   3129b5f4db7b17fe9c3bbb4c598b846f
#
_cell.length_a   1.000
_cell.length_b   1.000
_cell.length_c   1.000
_cell.angle_alpha   90.00
_cell.angle_beta   90.00
_cell.angle_gamma   90.00
#
_symmetry.space_group_name_H-M   'P 1'
#
loop_
_entity.id
_entity.type
_entity.pdbx_description
1 polymer ?
#
loop_
_entity_poly.entity_id
_entity_poly.type
_entity_poly.pdbx_seq_one_letter_code
_entity_poly.pdbx_strand_id
1 'polypeptide(L)' 'MLEIIKNLEHFGLSTNAARAYCSLLKSNPATGYEISSHAGIPRSAVYNVLSKLESMGLVSGMGEKPKRY' A
#
# COMPACT_ATOMS: atom_id res chain seq x y z
N MET A 1 10.78 4.94 10.00
CA MET A 1 9.96 4.69 8.80
C MET A 1 10.79 4.68 7.52
N LEU A 2 11.71 5.65 7.36
CA LEU A 2 12.55 5.70 6.17
C LEU A 2 13.40 4.44 5.98
N GLU A 3 13.95 3.88 7.05
CA GLU A 3 14.73 2.65 6.96
C GLU A 3 13.89 1.47 6.51
N ILE A 4 12.63 1.40 6.98
CA ILE A 4 11.72 0.33 6.57
C ILE A 4 11.42 0.45 5.07
N ILE A 5 11.17 1.67 4.60
CA ILE A 5 10.92 1.91 3.18
C ILE A 5 12.12 1.50 2.34
N LYS A 6 13.33 1.87 2.75
CA LYS A 6 14.55 1.49 2.03
C LYS A 6 14.74 -0.02 2.01
N ASN A 7 14.47 -0.71 3.10
CA ASN A 7 14.58 -2.16 3.16
C ASN A 7 13.57 -2.83 2.22
N LEU A 8 12.33 -2.33 2.19
CA LEU A 8 11.30 -2.87 1.29
C LEU A 8 11.67 -2.63 -0.17
N GLU A 9 12.22 -1.46 -0.50
CA GLU A 9 12.72 -1.18 -1.85
C GLU A 9 13.85 -2.13 -2.23
N HIS A 10 14.71 -2.43 -1.29
CA HIS A 10 15.82 -3.38 -1.50
C HIS A 10 15.31 -4.78 -1.87
N PHE A 11 14.13 -5.15 -1.37
CA PHE A 11 13.50 -6.43 -1.71
C PHE A 11 12.62 -6.34 -2.97
N GLY A 12 12.73 -5.28 -3.74
CA GLY A 12 12.08 -5.18 -5.03
C GLY A 12 10.76 -4.42 -5.05
N LEU A 13 10.36 -3.80 -3.94
CA LEU A 13 9.16 -2.97 -3.93
C LEU A 13 9.49 -1.57 -4.46
N SER A 14 8.55 -0.99 -5.22
CA SER A 14 8.66 0.42 -5.60
C SER A 14 8.52 1.29 -4.37
N THR A 15 8.94 2.56 -4.47
CA THR A 15 8.77 3.53 -3.38
C THR A 15 7.30 3.66 -2.98
N ASN A 16 6.40 3.73 -3.97
CA ASN A 16 4.97 3.82 -3.68
C ASN A 16 4.43 2.57 -3.00
N ALA A 17 4.88 1.39 -3.43
CA ALA A 17 4.46 0.13 -2.80
C ALA A 17 4.94 0.07 -1.35
N ALA A 18 6.18 0.47 -1.10
CA ALA A 18 6.72 0.50 0.25
C ALA A 18 5.96 1.48 1.14
N ARG A 19 5.61 2.65 0.61
CA ARG A 19 4.82 3.65 1.35
C ARG A 19 3.42 3.14 1.67
N ALA A 20 2.77 2.49 0.72
CA ALA A 20 1.45 1.93 0.93
C ALA A 20 1.47 0.85 2.01
N TYR A 21 2.45 -0.03 1.95
CA TYR A 21 2.60 -1.08 2.95
C TYR A 21 2.83 -0.50 4.34
N CYS A 22 3.71 0.48 4.46
CA CYS A 22 3.96 1.14 5.75
C CYS A 22 2.72 1.86 6.28
N SER A 23 1.93 2.48 5.41
CA SER A 23 0.69 3.12 5.80
C SER A 23 -0.29 2.10 6.39
N LEU A 24 -0.39 0.92 5.76
CA LEU A 24 -1.27 -0.15 6.24
C LEU A 24 -0.82 -0.76 7.54
N LEU A 25 0.49 -0.78 7.82
CA LEU A 25 0.98 -1.24 9.11
C LEU A 25 0.50 -0.35 10.26
N LYS A 26 0.28 0.93 9.98
CA LYS A 26 -0.19 1.88 10.99
C LYS A 26 -1.70 1.95 11.09
N SER A 27 -2.39 1.84 9.97
CA SER A 27 -3.83 2.06 9.89
C SER A 27 -4.46 1.08 8.95
N ASN A 28 -4.91 -0.05 9.44
CA ASN A 28 -5.65 -1.02 8.67
C ASN A 28 -6.91 -1.43 9.42
N PRO A 29 -7.98 -1.82 8.72
CA PRO A 29 -8.10 -1.78 7.26
C PRO A 29 -8.31 -0.34 6.74
N ALA A 30 -7.92 -0.10 5.48
CA ALA A 30 -8.05 1.21 4.85
C ALA A 30 -8.45 1.06 3.39
N THR A 31 -9.20 2.05 2.88
CA THR A 31 -9.55 2.08 1.46
C THR A 31 -8.36 2.58 0.63
N GLY A 32 -8.40 2.32 -0.68
CA GLY A 32 -7.38 2.88 -1.57
C GLY A 32 -7.29 4.40 -1.49
N TYR A 33 -8.43 5.06 -1.34
CA TYR A 33 -8.47 6.52 -1.16
C TYR A 33 -7.70 6.94 0.09
N GLU A 34 -7.96 6.28 1.21
CA GLU A 34 -7.29 6.58 2.48
C GLU A 34 -5.79 6.34 2.39
N ILE A 35 -5.39 5.23 1.77
CA ILE A 35 -3.97 4.90 1.58
C ILE A 35 -3.29 5.94 0.70
N SER A 36 -3.93 6.33 -0.40
CA SER A 36 -3.42 7.39 -1.27
C SER A 36 -3.15 8.68 -0.49
N SER A 37 -4.12 9.08 0.33
CA SER A 37 -4.02 10.29 1.13
C SER A 37 -2.93 10.19 2.20
N HIS A 38 -2.93 9.11 2.97
CA HIS A 38 -2.00 8.93 4.09
C HIS A 38 -0.56 8.68 3.65
N ALA A 39 -0.38 7.94 2.57
CA ALA A 39 0.95 7.57 2.09
C ALA A 39 1.54 8.56 1.08
N GLY A 40 0.75 9.54 0.63
CA GLY A 40 1.21 10.50 -0.36
C GLY A 40 1.40 9.87 -1.73
N ILE A 41 0.56 8.90 -2.10
CA ILE A 41 0.61 8.22 -3.39
C ILE A 41 -0.47 8.79 -4.29
N PRO A 42 -0.18 9.13 -5.55
CA PRO A 42 -1.22 9.59 -6.48
C PRO A 42 -2.35 8.57 -6.60
N ARG A 43 -3.58 9.03 -6.62
CA ARG A 43 -4.74 8.14 -6.75
C ARG A 43 -4.70 7.30 -8.03
N SER A 44 -4.11 7.84 -9.08
CA SER A 44 -3.94 7.11 -10.34
C SER A 44 -3.00 5.90 -10.20
N ALA A 45 -2.14 5.89 -9.19
CA ALA A 45 -1.15 4.83 -8.99
C ALA A 45 -1.51 3.87 -7.86
N VAL A 46 -2.35 4.29 -6.91
CA VAL A 46 -2.55 3.53 -5.68
C VAL A 46 -3.14 2.15 -5.91
N TYR A 47 -4.07 2.00 -6.84
CA TYR A 47 -4.70 0.70 -7.08
C TYR A 47 -3.76 -0.31 -7.74
N ASN A 48 -2.88 0.16 -8.64
CA ASN A 48 -1.85 -0.70 -9.22
C ASN A 48 -0.86 -1.17 -8.15
N VAL A 49 -0.49 -0.25 -7.26
CA VAL A 49 0.40 -0.56 -6.14
C VAL A 49 -0.24 -1.60 -5.22
N LEU A 50 -1.50 -1.42 -4.87
CA LEU A 50 -2.21 -2.34 -3.98
C LEU A 50 -2.41 -3.71 -4.62
N SER A 51 -2.71 -3.75 -5.93
CA SER A 51 -2.81 -5.02 -6.66
C SER A 51 -1.51 -5.80 -6.61
N LYS A 52 -0.39 -5.10 -6.76
CA LYS A 52 0.92 -5.75 -6.68
C LYS A 52 1.18 -6.29 -5.28
N LEU A 53 0.88 -5.52 -4.25
CA LEU A 53 1.05 -5.97 -2.87
C LEU A 53 0.17 -7.18 -2.56
N GLU A 54 -1.06 -7.21 -3.08
CA GLU A 54 -1.93 -8.38 -2.94
C GLU A 54 -1.32 -9.60 -3.63
N SER A 55 -0.81 -9.42 -4.85
CA SER A 55 -0.21 -10.54 -5.60
C SER A 55 1.01 -11.11 -4.92
N MET A 56 1.71 -10.31 -4.13
CA MET A 56 2.86 -10.75 -3.35
C MET A 56 2.48 -11.34 -2.00
N GLY A 57 1.20 -11.32 -1.65
CA GLY A 57 0.72 -11.83 -0.37
C GLY A 57 1.00 -10.92 0.82
N LEU A 58 1.36 -9.68 0.57
CA LEU A 58 1.70 -8.73 1.64
C LEU A 58 0.48 -8.01 2.20
N VAL A 59 -0.58 -7.88 1.41
CA VAL A 59 -1.85 -7.31 1.86
C VAL A 59 -3.00 -8.14 1.34
N SER A 60 -4.15 -8.06 2.00
CA SER A 60 -5.39 -8.74 1.58
C SER A 60 -6.49 -7.72 1.40
N GLY A 61 -7.12 -7.74 0.25
CA GLY A 61 -8.29 -6.89 0.00
C GLY A 61 -9.56 -7.54 0.52
N MET A 62 -10.45 -6.75 1.11
CA MET A 62 -11.70 -7.20 1.68
C MET A 62 -12.84 -6.29 1.24
N GLY A 63 -13.97 -6.90 0.87
CA GLY A 63 -15.14 -6.16 0.43
C GLY A 63 -14.97 -5.58 -0.95
N GLU A 64 -15.98 -4.88 -1.44
CA GLU A 64 -15.95 -4.32 -2.78
C GLU A 64 -16.54 -2.91 -2.85
N LYS A 65 -17.29 -2.46 -1.84
CA LYS A 65 -17.94 -1.15 -1.86
C LYS A 65 -17.85 -0.48 -0.49
N PRO A 66 -16.72 0.10 -0.16
CA PRO A 66 -15.43 0.09 -0.85
C PRO A 66 -14.59 -1.13 -0.45
N LYS A 67 -13.65 -1.47 -1.32
CA LYS A 67 -12.66 -2.49 -0.99
C LYS A 67 -11.66 -1.90 0.00
N ARG A 68 -11.35 -2.64 1.04
CA ARG A 68 -10.37 -2.26 2.06
C ARG A 68 -9.22 -3.24 2.10
N TYR A 69 -8.11 -2.73 2.52
CA TYR A 69 -6.86 -3.51 2.58
C TYR A 69 -6.29 -3.54 3.99
#